data_066923cbfc91cfe383aa88401d5dc30b
#
_entry.id   066923cbfc91cfe383aa88401d5dc30b
#
_cell.length_a   1.000
_cell.length_b   1.000
_cell.length_c   1.000
_cell.angle_alpha   90.00
_cell.angle_beta   90.00
_cell.angle_gamma   90.00
#
_symmetry.space_group_name_H-M   'P 1'
#
loop_
_entity.id
_entity.type
_entity.pdbx_description
1 polymer ?
#
loop_
_entity_poly.entity_id
_entity_poly.type
_entity_poly.pdbx_seq_one_letter_code
_entity_poly.pdbx_strand_id
1 'polypeptide(L)'
;GQQPYGGQAPHPGQQPGQPMGMPGKPKRSVFQNFKAVLSGIILVIVVIVMGVTWYNGQQRDKALTVGQCVNVTGEDDDPEIESIDCDADGTKQVPMRVIEKHDGATTCSDDMLTYQEGSTRRRSGTKRINKTVCLAPVMAEGKFYTVDRSVSAGLREVGSAEEASWKTSKLHDSANGSCAEGEETISYPKWPRTYCLAQP
;
A
#
# COMPACT_ATOMS: atom_id res chain seq x y z
N GLY A 1 -12.30 -34.91 -64.61
CA GLY A 1 -11.62 -35.93 -65.34
C GLY A 1 -10.83 -36.80 -64.39
N GLN A 2 -11.30 -38.01 -64.26
CA GLN A 2 -10.65 -39.35 -64.27
C GLN A 2 -9.50 -39.58 -63.24
N GLN A 3 -9.80 -40.52 -62.31
CA GLN A 3 -8.87 -41.48 -61.75
C GLN A 3 -8.33 -42.45 -62.87
N PRO A 4 -7.23 -43.16 -62.61
CA PRO A 4 -7.37 -44.52 -62.16
C PRO A 4 -6.28 -45.06 -61.21
N TYR A 5 -6.70 -46.02 -60.34
CA TYR A 5 -6.29 -47.42 -60.16
C TYR A 5 -4.78 -47.74 -60.13
N GLY A 6 -4.28 -48.32 -59.03
CA GLY A 6 -4.20 -49.75 -58.83
C GLY A 6 -2.84 -50.15 -58.27
N GLY A 7 -2.83 -51.13 -57.34
CA GLY A 7 -1.61 -51.79 -56.96
C GLY A 7 -1.66 -52.47 -55.59
N GLN A 8 -2.23 -53.70 -55.57
CA GLN A 8 -2.23 -54.64 -54.45
C GLN A 8 -0.86 -55.26 -54.17
N ALA A 9 -0.70 -55.60 -52.90
CA ALA A 9 0.32 -56.31 -52.15
C ALA A 9 0.91 -57.58 -52.77
N PRO A 10 1.96 -58.15 -52.17
CA PRO A 10 1.68 -59.34 -51.32
C PRO A 10 2.53 -59.38 -50.01
N HIS A 11 1.96 -59.98 -48.95
CA HIS A 11 2.65 -60.66 -47.86
C HIS A 11 3.39 -61.91 -48.43
N PRO A 12 4.46 -62.42 -47.83
CA PRO A 12 4.48 -63.03 -46.50
C PRO A 12 5.85 -63.01 -45.81
N GLY A 13 5.85 -63.26 -44.52
CA GLY A 13 7.09 -63.51 -43.78
C GLY A 13 6.85 -63.74 -42.31
N GLN A 14 6.44 -64.97 -41.91
CA GLN A 14 6.49 -65.41 -40.52
C GLN A 14 7.93 -65.43 -40.03
N GLN A 15 8.22 -64.81 -38.93
CA GLN A 15 9.44 -64.95 -38.13
C GLN A 15 9.14 -65.70 -36.84
N PRO A 16 9.99 -66.64 -36.43
CA PRO A 16 9.76 -67.50 -35.27
C PRO A 16 10.29 -66.78 -33.99
N GLY A 17 9.58 -66.95 -32.91
CA GLY A 17 9.96 -67.03 -31.52
C GLY A 17 11.04 -66.11 -31.00
N GLN A 18 10.61 -65.03 -30.32
CA GLN A 18 11.49 -64.37 -29.36
C GLN A 18 11.13 -64.76 -27.92
N PRO A 19 12.13 -65.04 -27.06
CA PRO A 19 11.87 -65.49 -25.69
C PRO A 19 11.28 -64.32 -24.84
N MET A 20 10.30 -64.75 -24.02
CA MET A 20 9.68 -63.86 -23.01
C MET A 20 10.73 -63.20 -22.10
N GLY A 21 11.01 -61.89 -22.34
CA GLY A 21 11.75 -61.07 -21.43
C GLY A 21 10.86 -60.76 -20.20
N MET A 22 11.40 -61.00 -19.02
CA MET A 22 10.80 -60.63 -17.74
C MET A 22 10.35 -59.17 -17.73
N PRO A 23 9.23 -58.81 -17.07
CA PRO A 23 8.79 -57.42 -16.93
C PRO A 23 9.82 -56.67 -16.11
N GLY A 24 10.61 -55.83 -16.77
CA GLY A 24 11.52 -54.90 -16.15
C GLY A 24 10.73 -53.92 -15.28
N LYS A 25 11.10 -53.81 -14.01
CA LYS A 25 10.54 -52.81 -13.10
C LYS A 25 10.51 -51.44 -13.80
N PRO A 26 9.38 -50.72 -13.78
CA PRO A 26 9.29 -49.41 -14.40
C PRO A 26 10.33 -48.49 -13.76
N LYS A 27 11.33 -48.08 -14.54
CA LYS A 27 12.26 -46.99 -14.13
C LYS A 27 11.40 -45.75 -13.93
N ARG A 28 11.13 -45.39 -12.66
CA ARG A 28 10.50 -44.13 -12.32
C ARG A 28 11.31 -43.04 -13.00
N SER A 29 10.70 -42.37 -13.96
CA SER A 29 11.31 -41.29 -14.71
C SER A 29 11.75 -40.21 -13.75
N VAL A 30 13.02 -39.84 -13.78
CA VAL A 30 13.61 -38.72 -13.00
C VAL A 30 12.80 -37.44 -13.24
N PHE A 31 12.17 -37.30 -14.39
CA PHE A 31 11.26 -36.21 -14.77
C PHE A 31 9.98 -36.13 -13.93
N GLN A 32 9.43 -37.24 -13.42
CA GLN A 32 8.25 -37.18 -12.54
C GLN A 32 8.59 -36.62 -11.17
N ASN A 33 9.78 -36.93 -10.65
CA ASN A 33 10.23 -36.38 -9.38
C ASN A 33 10.56 -34.87 -9.50
N PHE A 34 11.10 -34.43 -10.65
CA PHE A 34 11.38 -33.05 -10.90
C PHE A 34 10.11 -32.16 -10.94
N LYS A 35 9.03 -32.64 -11.59
CA LYS A 35 7.74 -31.94 -11.59
C LYS A 35 7.14 -31.83 -10.19
N ALA A 36 7.24 -32.88 -9.38
CA ALA A 36 6.73 -32.84 -7.99
C ALA A 36 7.49 -31.87 -7.11
N VAL A 37 8.84 -31.80 -7.23
CA VAL A 37 9.68 -30.86 -6.50
C VAL A 37 9.39 -29.42 -6.95
N LEU A 38 9.30 -29.17 -8.25
CA LEU A 38 8.99 -27.84 -8.79
C LEU A 38 7.62 -27.34 -8.33
N SER A 39 6.60 -28.22 -8.33
CA SER A 39 5.26 -27.91 -7.83
C SER A 39 5.28 -27.57 -6.34
N GLY A 40 6.07 -28.28 -5.53
CA GLY A 40 6.25 -28.01 -4.10
C GLY A 40 6.87 -26.62 -3.84
N ILE A 41 7.91 -26.27 -4.59
CA ILE A 41 8.57 -24.95 -4.46
C ILE A 41 7.62 -23.81 -4.82
N ILE A 42 6.85 -23.93 -5.92
CA ILE A 42 5.86 -22.92 -6.32
C ILE A 42 4.80 -22.73 -5.23
N LEU A 43 4.31 -23.82 -4.64
CA LEU A 43 3.32 -23.75 -3.57
C LEU A 43 3.86 -23.01 -2.33
N VAL A 44 5.11 -23.29 -1.93
CA VAL A 44 5.77 -22.61 -0.82
C VAL A 44 5.90 -21.11 -1.11
N ILE A 45 6.33 -20.72 -2.32
CA ILE A 45 6.44 -19.31 -2.71
C ILE A 45 5.07 -18.61 -2.65
N VAL A 46 4.01 -19.26 -3.15
CA VAL A 46 2.65 -18.72 -3.11
C VAL A 46 2.18 -18.48 -1.67
N VAL A 47 2.44 -19.45 -0.78
CA VAL A 47 2.09 -19.31 0.66
C VAL A 47 2.85 -18.19 1.32
N ILE A 48 4.15 -18.05 1.03
CA ILE A 48 4.97 -16.94 1.56
C ILE A 48 4.44 -15.59 1.06
N VAL A 49 4.18 -15.46 -0.25
CA VAL A 49 3.66 -14.21 -0.84
C VAL A 49 2.29 -13.87 -0.26
N MET A 50 1.38 -14.85 -0.12
CA MET A 50 0.08 -14.62 0.53
C MET A 50 0.23 -14.23 2.00
N GLY A 51 1.14 -14.88 2.73
CA GLY A 51 1.42 -14.56 4.13
C GLY A 51 1.97 -13.14 4.31
N VAL A 52 2.91 -12.73 3.47
CA VAL A 52 3.49 -11.37 3.50
C VAL A 52 2.44 -10.32 3.13
N THR A 53 1.64 -10.54 2.08
CA THR A 53 0.58 -9.58 1.68
C THR A 53 -0.50 -9.47 2.75
N TRP A 54 -0.89 -10.58 3.39
CA TRP A 54 -1.85 -10.56 4.50
C TRP A 54 -1.29 -9.84 5.73
N TYR A 55 -0.03 -10.11 6.10
CA TYR A 55 0.64 -9.46 7.22
C TYR A 55 0.78 -7.96 7.01
N ASN A 56 1.22 -7.53 5.82
CA ASN A 56 1.33 -6.10 5.46
C ASN A 56 -0.04 -5.41 5.44
N GLY A 57 -1.09 -6.10 4.98
CA GLY A 57 -2.47 -5.60 5.05
C GLY A 57 -2.94 -5.35 6.47
N GLN A 58 -2.64 -6.27 7.41
CA GLN A 58 -2.98 -6.07 8.83
C GLN A 58 -2.22 -4.92 9.49
N GLN A 59 -0.97 -4.69 9.11
CA GLN A 59 -0.19 -3.56 9.63
C GLN A 59 -0.77 -2.22 9.15
N ARG A 60 -1.14 -2.11 7.87
CA ARG A 60 -1.81 -0.91 7.32
C ARG A 60 -3.15 -0.64 8.01
N ASP A 61 -3.98 -1.66 8.23
CA ASP A 61 -5.26 -1.48 8.91
C ASP A 61 -5.11 -1.03 10.37
N LYS A 62 -4.06 -1.46 11.05
CA LYS A 62 -3.72 -1.00 12.39
C LYS A 62 -3.21 0.44 12.38
N ALA A 63 -2.34 0.79 11.43
CA ALA A 63 -1.83 2.15 11.27
C ALA A 63 -2.95 3.18 11.02
N LEU A 64 -4.02 2.77 10.32
CA LEU A 64 -5.17 3.63 10.01
C LEU A 64 -6.27 3.59 11.08
N THR A 65 -5.93 3.41 12.33
CA THR A 65 -6.89 3.50 13.44
C THR A 65 -7.03 4.95 13.90
N VAL A 66 -8.27 5.40 14.12
CA VAL A 66 -8.54 6.76 14.63
C VAL A 66 -7.76 7.02 15.92
N GLY A 67 -7.06 8.14 15.96
CA GLY A 67 -6.19 8.53 17.07
C GLY A 67 -4.72 8.12 16.91
N GLN A 68 -4.40 7.23 16.00
CA GLN A 68 -3.03 6.81 15.70
C GLN A 68 -2.29 7.87 14.89
N CYS A 69 -0.97 7.99 15.11
CA CYS A 69 -0.12 8.80 14.25
C CYS A 69 0.55 7.96 13.17
N VAL A 70 0.69 8.56 12.01
CA VAL A 70 1.27 7.94 10.83
C VAL A 70 2.25 8.89 10.16
N ASN A 71 3.26 8.33 9.55
CA ASN A 71 4.10 9.02 8.58
C ASN A 71 3.59 8.67 7.17
N VAL A 72 3.41 9.68 6.33
CA VAL A 72 2.95 9.51 4.94
C VAL A 72 4.12 9.82 4.03
N THR A 73 4.65 8.80 3.37
CA THR A 73 5.78 8.87 2.44
C THR A 73 5.36 8.40 1.05
N GLY A 74 6.29 8.39 0.09
CA GLY A 74 6.00 7.98 -1.28
C GLY A 74 5.49 9.12 -2.16
N GLU A 75 5.03 8.76 -3.36
CA GLU A 75 4.47 9.70 -4.34
C GLU A 75 2.96 9.83 -4.18
N ASP A 76 2.37 10.92 -4.70
CA ASP A 76 0.94 11.25 -4.53
C ASP A 76 -0.01 10.15 -5.04
N ASP A 77 0.42 9.36 -6.02
CA ASP A 77 -0.36 8.27 -6.62
C ASP A 77 -0.12 6.90 -5.96
N ASP A 78 0.96 6.75 -5.18
CA ASP A 78 1.26 5.54 -4.39
C ASP A 78 1.86 5.89 -3.01
N PRO A 79 1.10 6.55 -2.13
CA PRO A 79 1.56 6.94 -0.81
C PRO A 79 1.72 5.72 0.10
N GLU A 80 2.86 5.67 0.80
CA GLU A 80 3.14 4.69 1.84
C GLU A 80 2.79 5.26 3.21
N ILE A 81 2.11 4.46 4.04
CA ILE A 81 1.71 4.84 5.39
C ILE A 81 2.38 3.92 6.40
N GLU A 82 3.12 4.52 7.31
CA GLU A 82 3.77 3.84 8.42
C GLU A 82 3.23 4.36 9.77
N SER A 83 2.91 3.46 10.68
CA SER A 83 2.52 3.83 12.04
C SER A 83 3.74 4.31 12.83
N ILE A 84 3.61 5.48 13.45
CA ILE A 84 4.67 6.08 14.27
C ILE A 84 4.09 6.59 15.59
N ASP A 85 4.97 6.93 16.54
CA ASP A 85 4.57 7.65 17.74
C ASP A 85 4.26 9.12 17.40
N CYS A 86 3.20 9.68 18.02
CA CYS A 86 2.80 11.07 17.77
C CYS A 86 3.85 12.09 18.21
N ASP A 87 4.70 11.73 19.18
CA ASP A 87 5.77 12.57 19.74
C ASP A 87 7.15 12.25 19.13
N ALA A 88 7.17 11.64 17.93
CA ALA A 88 8.40 11.27 17.26
C ALA A 88 9.25 12.52 16.90
N ASP A 89 10.09 12.94 17.84
CA ASP A 89 11.10 13.98 17.63
C ASP A 89 12.15 13.48 16.63
N GLY A 90 12.49 14.34 15.66
CA GLY A 90 13.60 14.11 14.73
C GLY A 90 13.22 13.58 13.35
N THR A 91 11.96 13.40 13.04
CA THR A 91 11.51 13.23 11.66
C THR A 91 11.41 14.58 10.97
N LYS A 92 12.03 14.75 9.81
CA LYS A 92 11.87 15.98 8.99
C LYS A 92 10.43 16.14 8.47
N GLN A 93 9.65 15.11 8.54
CA GLN A 93 8.25 15.08 8.14
C GLN A 93 7.37 15.21 9.37
N VAL A 94 6.30 16.01 9.22
CA VAL A 94 5.33 16.20 10.30
C VAL A 94 4.47 14.95 10.43
N PRO A 95 4.39 14.34 11.64
CA PRO A 95 3.47 13.25 11.89
C PRO A 95 2.03 13.64 11.57
N MET A 96 1.28 12.73 10.97
CA MET A 96 -0.13 12.94 10.65
C MET A 96 -0.99 12.08 11.57
N ARG A 97 -1.96 12.67 12.26
CA ARG A 97 -2.90 11.94 13.10
C ARG A 97 -4.16 11.55 12.33
N VAL A 98 -4.58 10.31 12.45
CA VAL A 98 -5.86 9.80 11.90
C VAL A 98 -7.01 10.39 12.73
N ILE A 99 -7.80 11.27 12.13
CA ILE A 99 -8.94 11.94 12.78
C ILE A 99 -10.24 11.21 12.48
N GLU A 100 -10.45 10.83 11.22
CA GLU A 100 -11.66 10.19 10.75
C GLU A 100 -11.35 9.08 9.75
N LYS A 101 -12.24 8.10 9.72
CA LYS A 101 -12.20 6.99 8.77
C LYS A 101 -13.61 6.74 8.24
N HIS A 102 -13.74 6.69 6.93
CA HIS A 102 -15.02 6.50 6.23
C HIS A 102 -14.92 5.35 5.25
N ASP A 103 -16.01 4.60 5.09
CA ASP A 103 -16.15 3.62 4.02
C ASP A 103 -16.52 4.33 2.71
N GLY A 104 -15.81 4.00 1.63
CA GLY A 104 -15.99 4.60 0.32
C GLY A 104 -15.33 5.97 0.15
N ALA A 105 -15.73 6.67 -0.92
CA ALA A 105 -15.23 7.99 -1.26
C ALA A 105 -15.93 9.07 -0.43
N THR A 106 -15.15 9.88 0.27
CA THR A 106 -15.60 11.02 1.05
C THR A 106 -14.55 12.14 0.92
N THR A 107 -14.94 13.38 1.15
CA THR A 107 -14.03 14.53 1.23
C THR A 107 -13.85 14.89 2.70
N CYS A 108 -12.61 15.05 3.13
CA CYS A 108 -12.26 15.60 4.43
C CYS A 108 -12.43 17.13 4.43
N SER A 109 -12.38 17.78 5.59
CA SER A 109 -12.32 19.24 5.65
C SER A 109 -11.02 19.77 5.02
N ASP A 110 -11.04 21.03 4.57
CA ASP A 110 -9.96 21.64 3.80
C ASP A 110 -8.61 21.68 4.58
N ASP A 111 -8.68 21.67 5.91
CA ASP A 111 -7.52 21.66 6.81
C ASP A 111 -6.94 20.25 7.04
N MET A 112 -7.49 19.22 6.40
CA MET A 112 -7.07 17.84 6.56
C MET A 112 -6.56 17.26 5.25
N LEU A 113 -5.51 16.44 5.34
CA LEU A 113 -5.09 15.60 4.22
C LEU A 113 -6.10 14.46 4.00
N THR A 114 -6.58 14.32 2.78
CA THR A 114 -7.47 13.24 2.39
C THR A 114 -6.67 12.07 1.79
N TYR A 115 -6.57 10.96 2.52
CA TYR A 115 -6.00 9.73 2.03
C TYR A 115 -7.11 8.77 1.57
N GLN A 116 -6.99 8.26 0.34
CA GLN A 116 -7.98 7.35 -0.23
C GLN A 116 -7.36 6.03 -0.65
N GLU A 117 -7.84 4.96 -0.04
CA GLU A 117 -7.48 3.59 -0.41
C GLU A 117 -8.51 3.00 -1.35
N GLY A 118 -8.05 2.46 -2.46
CA GLY A 118 -8.94 1.92 -3.47
C GLY A 118 -8.33 0.78 -4.28
N SER A 119 -9.17 0.14 -5.09
CA SER A 119 -8.77 -0.91 -6.02
C SER A 119 -9.10 -0.51 -7.45
N THR A 120 -8.16 -0.76 -8.37
CA THR A 120 -8.40 -0.55 -9.79
C THR A 120 -8.89 -1.85 -10.43
N ARG A 121 -10.06 -1.83 -11.05
CA ARG A 121 -10.55 -2.99 -11.83
C ARG A 121 -9.70 -3.14 -13.09
N ARG A 122 -8.98 -4.26 -13.20
CA ARG A 122 -8.10 -4.57 -14.36
C ARG A 122 -8.79 -4.48 -15.73
N ARG A 123 -10.09 -4.69 -15.81
CA ARG A 123 -10.86 -4.74 -17.08
C ARG A 123 -11.41 -3.40 -17.55
N SER A 124 -11.67 -2.46 -16.65
CA SER A 124 -12.30 -1.17 -16.98
C SER A 124 -11.42 0.03 -16.66
N GLY A 125 -10.29 -0.16 -15.99
CA GLY A 125 -9.45 0.94 -15.49
C GLY A 125 -10.12 1.81 -14.41
N THR A 126 -11.34 1.45 -13.98
CA THR A 126 -12.10 2.25 -13.00
C THR A 126 -11.53 2.06 -11.61
N LYS A 127 -11.07 3.13 -10.99
CA LYS A 127 -10.64 3.17 -9.58
C LYS A 127 -11.90 3.19 -8.70
N ARG A 128 -12.02 2.20 -7.81
CA ARG A 128 -13.06 2.17 -6.78
C ARG A 128 -12.40 2.51 -5.44
N ILE A 129 -12.84 3.60 -4.82
CA ILE A 129 -12.40 3.98 -3.48
C ILE A 129 -13.17 3.12 -2.47
N ASN A 130 -12.45 2.38 -1.65
CA ASN A 130 -13.02 1.50 -0.63
C ASN A 130 -13.04 2.18 0.74
N LYS A 131 -12.09 3.09 1.00
CA LYS A 131 -11.90 3.74 2.28
C LYS A 131 -11.35 5.14 2.09
N THR A 132 -11.79 6.08 2.89
CA THR A 132 -11.21 7.43 3.00
C THR A 132 -10.78 7.66 4.44
N VAL A 133 -9.59 8.20 4.63
CA VAL A 133 -9.03 8.54 5.94
C VAL A 133 -8.66 10.00 5.94
N CYS A 134 -9.12 10.73 6.95
CA CYS A 134 -8.82 12.14 7.16
C CYS A 134 -7.68 12.27 8.17
N LEU A 135 -6.60 12.92 7.75
CA LEU A 135 -5.37 13.06 8.50
C LEU A 135 -5.14 14.54 8.84
N ALA A 136 -4.82 14.83 10.10
CA ALA A 136 -4.43 16.16 10.54
C ALA A 136 -2.97 16.19 10.97
N PRO A 137 -2.21 17.26 10.66
CA PRO A 137 -0.83 17.37 11.08
C PRO A 137 -0.71 17.51 12.61
N VAL A 138 0.30 16.84 13.18
CA VAL A 138 0.67 17.00 14.59
C VAL A 138 1.81 18.01 14.66
N MET A 139 1.47 19.26 14.97
CA MET A 139 2.43 20.35 15.06
C MET A 139 2.73 20.67 16.53
N ALA A 140 3.96 21.08 16.81
CA ALA A 140 4.40 21.47 18.15
C ALA A 140 4.45 23.00 18.27
N GLU A 141 4.14 23.51 19.47
CA GLU A 141 4.23 24.93 19.77
C GLU A 141 5.67 25.44 19.64
N GLY A 142 5.84 26.61 19.06
CA GLY A 142 7.13 27.27 18.87
C GLY A 142 7.90 26.79 17.63
N LYS A 143 7.47 25.74 16.94
CA LYS A 143 8.13 25.18 15.77
C LYS A 143 7.73 25.88 14.47
N PHE A 144 8.62 25.78 13.50
CA PHE A 144 8.48 26.38 12.17
C PHE A 144 8.14 25.31 11.14
N TYR A 145 7.24 25.63 10.22
CA TYR A 145 6.75 24.71 9.20
C TYR A 145 6.71 25.36 7.83
N THR A 146 6.93 24.56 6.79
CA THR A 146 6.80 24.98 5.40
C THR A 146 6.05 23.94 4.57
N VAL A 147 5.41 24.40 3.50
CA VAL A 147 4.81 23.51 2.50
C VAL A 147 5.93 22.86 1.69
N ASP A 148 5.97 21.56 1.67
CA ASP A 148 6.92 20.80 0.87
C ASP A 148 6.15 19.82 -0.04
N ARG A 149 6.04 20.18 -1.31
CA ARG A 149 5.32 19.39 -2.32
C ARG A 149 6.07 18.11 -2.73
N SER A 150 7.30 17.94 -2.26
CA SER A 150 8.07 16.71 -2.49
C SER A 150 7.73 15.60 -1.50
N VAL A 151 6.94 15.90 -0.46
CA VAL A 151 6.45 14.93 0.50
C VAL A 151 4.93 14.80 0.41
N SER A 152 4.42 13.58 0.45
CA SER A 152 2.98 13.31 0.29
C SER A 152 2.11 13.95 1.38
N ALA A 153 2.66 14.20 2.57
CA ALA A 153 1.99 14.93 3.62
C ALA A 153 1.93 16.45 3.36
N GLY A 154 2.71 16.96 2.40
CA GLY A 154 2.72 18.37 2.01
C GLY A 154 3.30 19.33 3.05
N LEU A 155 3.79 18.84 4.20
CA LEU A 155 4.22 19.67 5.33
C LEU A 155 5.54 19.15 5.92
N ARG A 156 6.48 20.07 6.18
CA ARG A 156 7.78 19.76 6.75
C ARG A 156 8.14 20.75 7.89
N GLU A 157 8.72 20.25 8.98
CA GLU A 157 9.34 21.07 10.01
C GLU A 157 10.68 21.63 9.49
N VAL A 158 10.95 22.91 9.75
CA VAL A 158 12.19 23.59 9.38
C VAL A 158 12.85 24.22 10.60
N GLY A 159 14.16 24.43 10.51
CA GLY A 159 14.96 24.88 11.65
C GLY A 159 14.93 26.40 11.89
N SER A 160 14.49 27.19 10.92
CA SER A 160 14.56 28.65 11.00
C SER A 160 13.33 29.35 10.44
N ALA A 161 13.11 30.58 10.86
CA ALA A 161 12.03 31.44 10.35
C ALA A 161 12.18 31.76 8.85
N GLU A 162 13.42 31.86 8.35
CA GLU A 162 13.71 32.21 6.96
C GLU A 162 13.25 31.14 5.96
N GLU A 163 13.21 29.87 6.40
CA GLU A 163 12.76 28.74 5.57
C GLU A 163 11.27 28.44 5.76
N ALA A 164 10.63 29.06 6.74
CA ALA A 164 9.27 28.75 7.15
C ALA A 164 8.22 29.50 6.35
N SER A 165 7.08 28.87 6.12
CA SER A 165 5.86 29.54 5.68
C SER A 165 5.06 30.08 6.86
N TRP A 166 5.14 29.41 8.03
CA TRP A 166 4.50 29.83 9.28
C TRP A 166 5.18 29.19 10.50
N LYS A 167 4.83 29.74 11.66
CA LYS A 167 5.21 29.25 12.99
C LYS A 167 3.97 28.90 13.77
N THR A 168 3.94 27.74 14.43
CA THR A 168 2.93 27.49 15.46
C THR A 168 3.23 28.33 16.70
N SER A 169 2.53 29.45 16.85
CA SER A 169 2.73 30.37 17.95
C SER A 169 2.15 29.83 19.25
N LYS A 170 1.00 29.15 19.15
CA LYS A 170 0.29 28.57 20.29
C LYS A 170 -0.48 27.32 19.91
N LEU A 171 -0.59 26.44 20.89
CA LEU A 171 -1.33 25.21 20.81
C LEU A 171 -2.37 25.14 21.94
N HIS A 172 -3.63 24.85 21.61
CA HIS A 172 -4.70 24.65 22.57
C HIS A 172 -5.21 23.22 22.51
N ASP A 173 -5.37 22.59 23.67
CA ASP A 173 -6.00 21.28 23.82
C ASP A 173 -7.55 21.39 23.82
N SER A 174 -8.09 22.20 22.95
CA SER A 174 -9.51 22.42 22.74
C SER A 174 -9.80 22.78 21.29
N ALA A 175 -11.00 22.46 20.80
CA ALA A 175 -11.44 22.84 19.45
C ALA A 175 -11.82 24.32 19.31
N ASN A 176 -11.93 25.06 20.43
CA ASN A 176 -12.35 26.46 20.47
C ASN A 176 -11.24 27.36 21.05
N GLY A 177 -9.97 27.03 20.79
CA GLY A 177 -8.84 27.87 21.19
C GLY A 177 -8.90 29.22 20.48
N SER A 178 -8.58 30.32 21.21
CA SER A 178 -8.50 31.65 20.63
C SER A 178 -7.06 31.99 20.29
N CYS A 179 -6.83 32.41 19.07
CA CYS A 179 -5.53 32.89 18.58
C CYS A 179 -5.44 34.46 18.69
N ALA A 180 -4.24 34.97 18.58
CA ALA A 180 -4.01 36.40 18.57
C ALA A 180 -4.52 37.01 17.26
N GLU A 181 -4.71 38.36 17.28
CA GLU A 181 -5.10 39.08 16.07
C GLU A 181 -4.02 38.95 14.98
N GLY A 182 -4.44 38.60 13.77
CA GLY A 182 -3.53 38.39 12.62
C GLY A 182 -2.96 36.97 12.50
N GLU A 183 -3.25 36.09 13.44
CA GLU A 183 -2.89 34.67 13.33
C GLU A 183 -3.98 33.88 12.62
N GLU A 184 -3.56 32.90 11.82
CA GLU A 184 -4.46 31.90 11.23
C GLU A 184 -4.82 30.83 12.27
N THR A 185 -6.09 30.42 12.30
CA THR A 185 -6.60 29.43 13.25
C THR A 185 -6.98 28.16 12.53
N ILE A 186 -6.38 27.03 12.90
CA ILE A 186 -6.77 25.69 12.43
C ILE A 186 -7.30 24.91 13.63
N SER A 187 -8.55 24.44 13.54
CA SER A 187 -9.24 23.71 14.60
C SER A 187 -9.75 22.36 14.14
N TYR A 188 -9.56 21.35 14.98
CA TYR A 188 -10.04 19.97 14.73
C TYR A 188 -11.06 19.55 15.79
N PRO A 189 -12.38 19.69 15.53
CA PRO A 189 -13.41 19.40 16.54
C PRO A 189 -13.42 17.95 17.03
N LYS A 190 -13.13 16.99 16.15
CA LYS A 190 -13.10 15.56 16.50
C LYS A 190 -11.82 15.11 17.21
N TRP A 191 -10.77 15.89 17.07
CA TRP A 191 -9.57 15.84 17.87
C TRP A 191 -9.40 17.22 18.51
N PRO A 192 -9.84 17.44 19.76
CA PRO A 192 -9.99 18.77 20.34
C PRO A 192 -8.65 19.48 20.43
N ARG A 193 -8.24 20.07 19.32
CA ARG A 193 -6.95 20.72 19.11
C ARG A 193 -7.14 21.98 18.25
N THR A 194 -6.52 23.10 18.67
CA THR A 194 -6.45 24.31 17.87
C THR A 194 -5.00 24.76 17.77
N TYR A 195 -4.55 25.02 16.57
CA TYR A 195 -3.25 25.60 16.25
C TYR A 195 -3.42 27.05 15.86
N CYS A 196 -2.62 27.93 16.47
CA CYS A 196 -2.47 29.32 16.08
C CYS A 196 -1.20 29.45 15.24
N LEU A 197 -1.35 29.91 14.01
CA LEU A 197 -0.26 30.00 13.04
C LEU A 197 0.06 31.46 12.77
N ALA A 198 1.26 31.89 13.17
CA ALA A 198 1.79 33.22 12.90
C ALA A 198 2.70 33.19 11.65
N GLN A 199 2.77 34.29 10.91
CA GLN A 199 3.83 34.49 9.94
C GLN A 199 5.17 34.55 10.66
N PRO A 200 6.24 33.92 10.13
CA PRO A 200 7.55 33.87 10.77
C PRO A 200 8.28 35.19 10.75
#